data_f8e5fdc622a2c612b53feb56a4f072b8
#
_entry.id   f8e5fdc622a2c612b53feb56a4f072b8
#
_cell.length_a   1.000
_cell.length_b   1.000
_cell.length_c   1.000
_cell.angle_alpha   90.00
_cell.angle_beta   90.00
_cell.angle_gamma   90.00
#
_symmetry.space_group_name_H-M   'P 1'
#
loop_
_entity.id
_entity.type
_entity.pdbx_description
1 polymer ?
#
loop_
_entity_poly.entity_id
_entity_poly.type
_entity_poly.pdbx_seq_one_letter_code
_entity_poly.pdbx_strand_id
1 'polypeptide(L)'
;MEAGQLWKEEIQTLHDKDFKDVQLEHMLADNCAMQLLRNPKQFDVIVTDNLFGDILSDEAAMLTGSLGLLPSASLGAKDKDGNMRSMYEPVHGSAPDIAGKGLANPIATILSFAMALKYSLNLDKEAKELENAVQKVLNDGLRTKDILSKGCLLYTSDAADDETS
;
A
#
# COMPACT_ATOMS: atom_id res chain seq x y z
N MET A 1 -7.82 18.57 -19.42
CA MET A 1 -9.24 18.32 -19.04
C MET A 1 -9.65 19.36 -18.01
N GLU A 2 -10.83 19.95 -18.14
CA GLU A 2 -11.33 21.03 -17.25
C GLU A 2 -11.40 20.58 -15.78
N ALA A 3 -11.86 19.35 -15.52
CA ALA A 3 -11.89 18.79 -14.17
C ALA A 3 -10.52 18.73 -13.50
N GLY A 4 -9.47 18.38 -14.24
CA GLY A 4 -8.11 18.38 -13.72
C GLY A 4 -7.56 19.79 -13.45
N GLN A 5 -8.00 20.78 -14.21
CA GLN A 5 -7.63 22.17 -13.96
C GLN A 5 -8.31 22.69 -12.67
N LEU A 6 -9.60 22.40 -12.48
CA LEU A 6 -10.31 22.72 -11.23
C LEU A 6 -9.66 22.05 -10.02
N TRP A 7 -9.33 20.75 -10.12
CA TRP A 7 -8.62 20.03 -9.07
C TRP A 7 -7.32 20.73 -8.65
N LYS A 8 -6.50 21.11 -9.63
CA LYS A 8 -5.26 21.83 -9.38
C LYS A 8 -5.49 23.18 -8.67
N GLU A 9 -6.48 23.95 -9.11
CA GLU A 9 -6.81 25.27 -8.55
C GLU A 9 -7.30 25.14 -7.10
N GLU A 10 -8.14 24.15 -6.80
CA GLU A 10 -8.64 23.90 -5.45
C GLU A 10 -7.53 23.47 -4.49
N ILE A 11 -6.67 22.53 -4.93
CA ILE A 11 -5.51 22.09 -4.12
C ILE A 11 -4.54 23.25 -3.87
N GLN A 12 -4.25 24.07 -4.89
CA GLN A 12 -3.38 25.24 -4.73
C GLN A 12 -3.98 26.25 -3.74
N THR A 13 -5.26 26.50 -3.85
CA THR A 13 -5.97 27.44 -2.96
C THR A 13 -5.93 26.95 -1.51
N LEU A 14 -6.18 25.67 -1.29
CA LEU A 14 -6.12 25.05 0.04
C LEU A 14 -4.71 25.09 0.62
N HIS A 15 -3.70 24.76 -0.19
CA HIS A 15 -2.29 24.83 0.21
C HIS A 15 -1.91 26.25 0.65
N ASP A 16 -2.23 27.26 -0.17
CA ASP A 16 -1.86 28.66 0.09
C ASP A 16 -2.56 29.22 1.33
N LYS A 17 -3.70 28.65 1.69
CA LYS A 17 -4.45 29.05 2.88
C LYS A 17 -3.94 28.34 4.14
N ASP A 18 -3.87 27.02 4.15
CA ASP A 18 -3.80 26.21 5.36
C ASP A 18 -2.53 25.33 5.47
N PHE A 19 -1.74 25.16 4.38
CA PHE A 19 -0.64 24.18 4.31
C PHE A 19 0.66 24.76 3.72
N LYS A 20 0.97 26.01 4.02
CA LYS A 20 2.17 26.71 3.49
C LYS A 20 3.51 26.11 3.89
N ASP A 21 3.52 25.31 4.94
CA ASP A 21 4.67 24.57 5.46
C ASP A 21 4.93 23.24 4.73
N VAL A 22 3.98 22.80 3.88
CA VAL A 22 4.11 21.60 3.03
C VAL A 22 4.62 22.00 1.66
N GLN A 23 5.65 21.33 1.16
CA GLN A 23 6.08 21.55 -0.22
C GLN A 23 5.06 20.93 -1.18
N LEU A 24 4.41 21.75 -1.99
CA LEU A 24 3.45 21.32 -3.02
C LEU A 24 4.08 21.41 -4.41
N GLU A 25 4.00 20.33 -5.16
CA GLU A 25 4.36 20.28 -6.57
C GLU A 25 3.22 19.68 -7.38
N HIS A 26 2.87 20.31 -8.52
CA HIS A 26 1.88 19.80 -9.44
C HIS A 26 2.54 19.02 -10.57
N MET A 27 2.06 17.82 -10.85
CA MET A 27 2.59 16.96 -11.89
C MET A 27 1.46 16.38 -12.73
N LEU A 28 1.66 16.26 -14.05
CA LEU A 28 0.73 15.53 -14.93
C LEU A 28 0.83 14.04 -14.65
N ALA A 29 -0.28 13.31 -14.77
CA ALA A 29 -0.34 11.89 -14.42
C ALA A 29 0.63 11.02 -15.23
N ASP A 30 0.78 11.28 -16.52
CA ASP A 30 1.73 10.58 -17.39
C ASP A 30 3.20 10.84 -16.99
N ASN A 31 3.52 12.08 -16.60
CA ASN A 31 4.85 12.39 -16.06
C ASN A 31 5.05 11.75 -14.69
N CYS A 32 4.02 11.73 -13.83
CA CYS A 32 4.09 11.07 -12.53
C CYS A 32 4.41 9.57 -12.68
N ALA A 33 3.77 8.88 -13.61
CA ALA A 33 4.05 7.49 -13.95
C ALA A 33 5.53 7.28 -14.31
N MET A 34 6.06 8.10 -15.22
CA MET A 34 7.48 8.04 -15.57
C MET A 34 8.42 8.33 -14.40
N GLN A 35 8.08 9.31 -13.56
CA GLN A 35 8.90 9.69 -12.41
C GLN A 35 8.85 8.65 -11.28
N LEU A 36 7.74 7.95 -11.10
CA LEU A 36 7.64 6.81 -10.19
C LEU A 36 8.67 5.73 -10.54
N LEU A 37 8.82 5.40 -11.83
CA LEU A 37 9.82 4.42 -12.28
C LEU A 37 11.26 4.96 -12.18
N ARG A 38 11.46 6.24 -12.49
CA ARG A 38 12.79 6.85 -12.56
C ARG A 38 13.36 7.22 -11.19
N ASN A 39 12.56 7.83 -10.33
CA ASN A 39 12.97 8.36 -9.03
C ASN A 39 11.83 8.33 -8.02
N PRO A 40 11.37 7.13 -7.58
CA PRO A 40 10.22 7.01 -6.68
C PRO A 40 10.43 7.72 -5.34
N LYS A 41 11.66 7.85 -4.88
CA LYS A 41 12.00 8.46 -3.58
C LYS A 41 11.81 9.98 -3.52
N GLN A 42 11.47 10.62 -4.63
CA GLN A 42 11.13 12.05 -4.62
C GLN A 42 9.73 12.33 -4.06
N PHE A 43 8.87 11.30 -4.00
CA PHE A 43 7.51 11.44 -3.52
C PHE A 43 7.38 10.98 -2.07
N ASP A 44 6.89 11.86 -1.20
CA ASP A 44 6.46 11.48 0.15
C ASP A 44 4.98 11.09 0.15
N VAL A 45 4.15 11.92 -0.51
CA VAL A 45 2.70 11.73 -0.65
C VAL A 45 2.27 12.16 -2.04
N ILE A 46 1.42 11.38 -2.68
CA ILE A 46 0.77 11.72 -3.96
C ILE A 46 -0.72 11.86 -3.70
N VAL A 47 -1.29 13.01 -4.06
CA VAL A 47 -2.73 13.29 -4.00
C VAL A 47 -3.27 13.33 -5.42
N THR A 48 -4.26 12.50 -5.71
CA THR A 48 -4.83 12.35 -7.05
C THR A 48 -6.30 11.94 -6.98
N ASP A 49 -7.00 12.01 -8.11
CA ASP A 49 -8.34 11.44 -8.23
C ASP A 49 -8.32 9.90 -8.28
N ASN A 50 -9.49 9.29 -8.22
CA ASN A 50 -9.62 7.84 -8.15
C ASN A 50 -8.99 7.13 -9.35
N LEU A 51 -9.27 7.59 -10.58
CA LEU A 51 -8.81 6.92 -11.80
C LEU A 51 -7.29 6.89 -11.91
N PHE A 52 -6.66 8.04 -11.76
CA PHE A 52 -5.20 8.11 -11.84
C PHE A 52 -4.55 7.53 -10.58
N GLY A 53 -5.21 7.61 -9.44
CA GLY A 53 -4.76 6.99 -8.20
C GLY A 53 -4.62 5.47 -8.33
N ASP A 54 -5.62 4.81 -8.89
CA ASP A 54 -5.59 3.36 -9.12
C ASP A 54 -4.43 2.96 -10.06
N ILE A 55 -4.28 3.68 -11.18
CA ILE A 55 -3.21 3.39 -12.14
C ILE A 55 -1.83 3.60 -11.52
N LEU A 56 -1.61 4.74 -10.87
CA LEU A 56 -0.30 5.09 -10.31
C LEU A 56 0.06 4.22 -9.09
N SER A 57 -0.93 3.81 -8.28
CA SER A 57 -0.68 2.92 -7.15
C SER A 57 -0.31 1.51 -7.59
N ASP A 58 -0.96 0.98 -8.63
CA ASP A 58 -0.61 -0.31 -9.21
C ASP A 58 0.80 -0.29 -9.82
N GLU A 59 1.14 0.79 -10.54
CA GLU A 59 2.49 0.97 -11.08
C GLU A 59 3.54 1.06 -9.95
N ALA A 60 3.26 1.83 -8.90
CA ALA A 60 4.13 1.96 -7.74
C ALA A 60 4.29 0.62 -6.98
N ALA A 61 3.24 -0.21 -6.92
CA ALA A 61 3.30 -1.54 -6.32
C ALA A 61 4.34 -2.43 -7.02
N MET A 62 4.47 -2.32 -8.33
CA MET A 62 5.46 -3.10 -9.09
C MET A 62 6.91 -2.73 -8.75
N LEU A 63 7.17 -1.52 -8.22
CA LEU A 63 8.49 -1.14 -7.71
C LEU A 63 8.88 -1.94 -6.45
N THR A 64 7.90 -2.41 -5.69
CA THR A 64 8.13 -3.28 -4.52
C THR A 64 8.25 -4.75 -4.90
N GLY A 65 7.89 -5.11 -6.12
CA GLY A 65 8.02 -6.45 -6.70
C GLY A 65 6.72 -7.25 -6.78
N SER A 66 5.66 -6.87 -6.06
CA SER A 66 4.37 -7.59 -6.10
C SER A 66 3.22 -6.76 -5.55
N LEU A 67 2.03 -6.89 -6.16
CA LEU A 67 0.77 -6.41 -5.60
C LEU A 67 0.43 -7.06 -4.24
N GLY A 68 0.96 -8.25 -3.97
CA GLY A 68 0.81 -8.96 -2.70
C GLY A 68 1.48 -8.27 -1.49
N LEU A 69 2.18 -7.15 -1.71
CA LEU A 69 2.79 -6.34 -0.66
C LEU A 69 1.99 -5.08 -0.33
N LEU A 70 0.99 -4.71 -1.14
CA LEU A 70 0.34 -3.40 -1.07
C LEU A 70 -0.96 -3.44 -0.28
N PRO A 71 -1.00 -2.87 0.94
CA PRO A 71 -2.24 -2.69 1.70
C PRO A 71 -3.04 -1.49 1.18
N SER A 72 -4.34 -1.47 1.46
CA SER A 72 -5.21 -0.34 1.16
C SER A 72 -6.20 -0.07 2.29
N ALA A 73 -6.64 1.19 2.39
CA ALA A 73 -7.66 1.63 3.33
C ALA A 73 -8.54 2.71 2.69
N SER A 74 -9.84 2.51 2.76
CA SER A 74 -10.84 3.53 2.46
C SER A 74 -11.36 4.09 3.78
N LEU A 75 -10.93 5.30 4.12
CA LEU A 75 -11.24 5.93 5.42
C LEU A 75 -12.44 6.86 5.28
N GLY A 76 -13.48 6.62 6.08
CA GLY A 76 -14.63 7.50 6.18
C GLY A 76 -14.37 8.72 7.07
N ALA A 77 -15.31 9.66 7.07
CA ALA A 77 -15.28 10.77 8.02
C ALA A 77 -15.51 10.27 9.45
N LYS A 78 -14.89 10.92 10.43
CA LYS A 78 -15.16 10.66 11.85
C LYS A 78 -16.56 11.14 12.20
N ASP A 79 -17.31 10.32 12.92
CA ASP A 79 -18.57 10.70 13.50
C ASP A 79 -18.38 11.57 14.75
N LYS A 80 -19.50 12.01 15.37
CA LYS A 80 -19.49 12.83 16.58
C LYS A 80 -18.82 12.17 17.79
N ASP A 81 -18.71 10.84 17.79
CA ASP A 81 -18.10 10.05 18.85
C ASP A 81 -16.64 9.70 18.52
N GLY A 82 -16.13 10.20 17.39
CA GLY A 82 -14.76 9.98 16.92
C GLY A 82 -14.55 8.66 16.17
N ASN A 83 -15.60 7.86 15.97
CA ASN A 83 -15.51 6.61 15.24
C ASN A 83 -15.50 6.87 13.73
N MET A 84 -14.77 6.04 13.01
CA MET A 84 -14.62 6.13 11.55
C MET A 84 -15.05 4.82 10.90
N ARG A 85 -16.06 4.91 10.04
CA ARG A 85 -16.45 3.77 9.19
C ARG A 85 -15.44 3.64 8.08
N SER A 86 -14.69 2.56 8.08
CA SER A 86 -13.59 2.35 7.16
C SER A 86 -13.60 0.92 6.62
N MET A 87 -13.01 0.74 5.44
CA MET A 87 -12.79 -0.55 4.82
C MET A 87 -11.28 -0.73 4.62
N TYR A 88 -10.80 -1.92 4.91
CA TYR A 88 -9.39 -2.28 4.80
C TYR A 88 -9.27 -3.54 3.97
N GLU A 89 -8.55 -3.48 2.88
CA GLU A 89 -8.37 -4.59 1.98
C GLU A 89 -7.02 -4.52 1.27
N PRO A 90 -6.44 -5.65 0.82
CA PRO A 90 -5.31 -5.59 -0.08
C PRO A 90 -5.76 -4.99 -1.43
N VAL A 91 -4.84 -4.36 -2.15
CA VAL A 91 -5.12 -3.79 -3.49
C VAL A 91 -5.42 -4.89 -4.51
N HIS A 92 -4.78 -6.07 -4.36
CA HIS A 92 -5.00 -7.20 -5.26
C HIS A 92 -6.38 -7.85 -5.11
N GLY A 93 -6.87 -8.48 -6.18
CA GLY A 93 -8.10 -9.28 -6.18
C GLY A 93 -7.95 -10.66 -5.53
N SER A 94 -8.98 -11.51 -5.69
CA SER A 94 -9.09 -12.83 -5.05
C SER A 94 -8.22 -13.94 -5.68
N ALA A 95 -7.66 -13.71 -6.89
CA ALA A 95 -6.78 -14.63 -7.61
C ALA A 95 -7.23 -16.12 -7.54
N PRO A 96 -8.45 -16.46 -8.03
CA PRO A 96 -9.02 -17.80 -7.87
C PRO A 96 -8.20 -18.91 -8.52
N ASP A 97 -7.36 -18.56 -9.49
CA ASP A 97 -6.45 -19.46 -10.21
C ASP A 97 -5.34 -20.03 -9.33
N ILE A 98 -4.98 -19.36 -8.22
CA ILE A 98 -3.99 -19.85 -7.26
C ILE A 98 -4.59 -20.29 -5.92
N ALA A 99 -5.92 -20.29 -5.79
CA ALA A 99 -6.60 -20.73 -4.57
C ALA A 99 -6.25 -22.19 -4.23
N GLY A 100 -5.91 -22.46 -2.97
CA GLY A 100 -5.55 -23.78 -2.48
C GLY A 100 -4.17 -24.30 -2.91
N LYS A 101 -3.34 -23.47 -3.58
CA LYS A 101 -2.00 -23.89 -4.06
C LYS A 101 -0.86 -23.43 -3.14
N GLY A 102 -1.14 -22.78 -2.00
CA GLY A 102 -0.11 -22.28 -1.08
C GLY A 102 0.82 -21.22 -1.67
N LEU A 103 0.39 -20.52 -2.73
CA LEU A 103 1.25 -19.56 -3.46
C LEU A 103 1.00 -18.10 -3.11
N ALA A 104 -0.15 -17.80 -2.47
CA ALA A 104 -0.55 -16.43 -2.19
C ALA A 104 0.38 -15.74 -1.20
N ASN A 105 0.74 -14.48 -1.49
CA ASN A 105 1.46 -13.63 -0.56
C ASN A 105 0.45 -13.00 0.42
N PRO A 106 0.52 -13.25 1.74
CA PRO A 106 -0.45 -12.74 2.69
C PRO A 106 -0.12 -11.33 3.21
N ILE A 107 1.04 -10.77 2.84
CA ILE A 107 1.57 -9.54 3.46
C ILE A 107 0.63 -8.37 3.28
N ALA A 108 0.06 -8.15 2.10
CA ALA A 108 -0.88 -7.06 1.85
C ALA A 108 -2.10 -7.12 2.79
N THR A 109 -2.66 -8.32 3.00
CA THR A 109 -3.79 -8.52 3.92
C THR A 109 -3.39 -8.26 5.38
N ILE A 110 -2.22 -8.74 5.80
CA ILE A 110 -1.67 -8.52 7.14
C ILE A 110 -1.45 -7.02 7.39
N LEU A 111 -0.86 -6.32 6.43
CA LEU A 111 -0.63 -4.87 6.53
C LEU A 111 -1.93 -4.06 6.47
N SER A 112 -2.94 -4.51 5.70
CA SER A 112 -4.28 -3.90 5.73
C SER A 112 -4.94 -4.04 7.11
N PHE A 113 -4.74 -5.18 7.78
CA PHE A 113 -5.18 -5.35 9.16
C PHE A 113 -4.40 -4.44 10.13
N ALA A 114 -3.10 -4.26 9.94
CA ALA A 114 -2.32 -3.28 10.72
C ALA A 114 -2.87 -1.85 10.56
N MET A 115 -3.28 -1.46 9.34
CA MET A 115 -3.97 -0.19 9.13
C MET A 115 -5.30 -0.09 9.87
N ALA A 116 -6.09 -1.18 9.94
CA ALA A 116 -7.33 -1.22 10.73
C ALA A 116 -7.06 -1.03 12.23
N LEU A 117 -6.05 -1.69 12.78
CA LEU A 117 -5.61 -1.52 14.16
C LEU A 117 -5.26 -0.06 14.44
N LYS A 118 -4.50 0.57 13.54
CA LYS A 118 -4.04 1.94 13.69
C LYS A 118 -5.16 2.97 13.55
N TYR A 119 -5.93 2.93 12.45
CA TYR A 119 -6.84 4.02 12.09
C TYR A 119 -8.24 3.89 12.68
N SER A 120 -8.77 2.67 12.85
CA SER A 120 -10.11 2.46 13.40
C SER A 120 -10.11 2.10 14.88
N LEU A 121 -9.10 1.35 15.34
CA LEU A 121 -9.07 0.84 16.70
C LEU A 121 -8.13 1.63 17.64
N ASN A 122 -7.34 2.57 17.10
CA ASN A 122 -6.34 3.36 17.82
C ASN A 122 -5.33 2.50 18.61
N LEU A 123 -4.95 1.35 18.04
CA LEU A 123 -4.02 0.37 18.59
C LEU A 123 -2.67 0.49 17.85
N ASP A 124 -2.01 1.65 17.98
CA ASP A 124 -0.75 1.96 17.27
C ASP A 124 0.38 0.99 17.60
N LYS A 125 0.45 0.54 18.86
CA LYS A 125 1.48 -0.40 19.32
C LYS A 125 1.33 -1.76 18.66
N GLU A 126 0.14 -2.31 18.65
CA GLU A 126 -0.20 -3.61 18.05
C GLU A 126 -0.01 -3.56 16.54
N ALA A 127 -0.42 -2.45 15.90
CA ALA A 127 -0.17 -2.22 14.48
C ALA A 127 1.34 -2.26 14.18
N LYS A 128 2.13 -1.58 15.00
CA LYS A 128 3.59 -1.52 14.83
C LYS A 128 4.27 -2.87 15.07
N GLU A 129 3.80 -3.64 16.05
CA GLU A 129 4.28 -5.00 16.30
C GLU A 129 4.04 -5.90 15.09
N LEU A 130 2.87 -5.79 14.45
CA LEU A 130 2.55 -6.55 13.24
C LEU A 130 3.42 -6.16 12.04
N GLU A 131 3.61 -4.85 11.79
CA GLU A 131 4.53 -4.34 10.77
C GLU A 131 5.97 -4.85 10.99
N ASN A 132 6.44 -4.81 12.25
CA ASN A 132 7.78 -5.29 12.60
C ASN A 132 7.93 -6.79 12.41
N ALA A 133 6.87 -7.59 12.66
CA ALA A 133 6.88 -9.03 12.41
C ALA A 133 7.03 -9.32 10.90
N VAL A 134 6.30 -8.62 10.05
CA VAL A 134 6.46 -8.72 8.58
C VAL A 134 7.87 -8.35 8.16
N GLN A 135 8.39 -7.22 8.67
CA GLN A 135 9.76 -6.80 8.35
C GLN A 135 10.81 -7.83 8.79
N LYS A 136 10.62 -8.46 9.96
CA LYS A 136 11.52 -9.51 10.45
C LYS A 136 11.53 -10.71 9.51
N VAL A 137 10.37 -11.24 9.11
CA VAL A 137 10.27 -12.36 8.17
C VAL A 137 10.99 -12.05 6.86
N LEU A 138 10.83 -10.82 6.34
CA LEU A 138 11.54 -10.38 5.15
C LEU A 138 13.07 -10.27 5.38
N ASN A 139 13.50 -9.79 6.54
CA ASN A 139 14.93 -9.70 6.88
C ASN A 139 15.57 -11.07 7.08
N ASP A 140 14.81 -12.06 7.57
CA ASP A 140 15.23 -13.45 7.70
C ASP A 140 15.36 -14.17 6.32
N GLY A 141 15.00 -13.46 5.22
CA GLY A 141 15.17 -13.95 3.85
C GLY A 141 14.00 -14.77 3.32
N LEU A 142 12.93 -14.96 4.10
CA LEU A 142 11.75 -15.71 3.68
C LEU A 142 10.95 -14.93 2.63
N ARG A 143 10.54 -15.59 1.55
CA ARG A 143 9.81 -14.99 0.43
C ARG A 143 8.75 -15.93 -0.09
N THR A 144 7.63 -15.36 -0.49
CA THR A 144 6.66 -16.01 -1.37
C THR A 144 7.16 -15.98 -2.81
N LYS A 145 6.58 -16.80 -3.68
CA LYS A 145 7.06 -16.98 -5.06
C LYS A 145 7.07 -15.69 -5.88
N ASP A 146 6.12 -14.80 -5.64
CA ASP A 146 5.94 -13.52 -6.34
C ASP A 146 7.06 -12.52 -6.08
N ILE A 147 7.68 -12.58 -4.90
CA ILE A 147 8.79 -11.70 -4.48
C ILE A 147 10.12 -12.46 -4.30
N LEU A 148 10.19 -13.70 -4.79
CA LEU A 148 11.39 -14.52 -4.67
C LEU A 148 12.50 -13.97 -5.57
N SER A 149 13.64 -13.67 -4.96
CA SER A 149 14.85 -13.26 -5.64
C SER A 149 16.02 -14.22 -5.36
N LYS A 150 17.06 -14.12 -6.15
CA LYS A 150 18.25 -14.99 -6.02
C LYS A 150 18.87 -14.85 -4.64
N GLY A 151 18.97 -15.96 -3.91
CA GLY A 151 19.53 -16.01 -2.56
C GLY A 151 18.50 -15.92 -1.44
N CYS A 152 17.21 -15.80 -1.73
CA CYS A 152 16.14 -15.88 -0.75
C CYS A 152 15.60 -17.31 -0.59
N LEU A 153 15.00 -17.58 0.57
CA LEU A 153 14.30 -18.84 0.85
C LEU A 153 12.84 -18.75 0.40
N LEU A 154 12.37 -19.76 -0.33
CA LEU A 154 10.97 -19.84 -0.70
C LEU A 154 10.14 -20.25 0.54
N TYR A 155 9.15 -19.42 0.89
CA TYR A 155 8.16 -19.75 1.90
C TYR A 155 6.88 -20.22 1.23
N THR A 156 6.38 -21.39 1.62
CA THR A 156 5.07 -21.91 1.26
C THR A 156 4.30 -22.25 2.53
N SER A 157 2.98 -22.28 2.47
CA SER A 157 2.14 -22.63 3.63
C SER A 157 2.41 -24.05 4.18
N ASP A 158 3.01 -24.90 3.37
CA ASP A 158 3.31 -26.31 3.70
C ASP A 158 4.77 -26.49 4.19
N ALA A 159 5.53 -25.41 4.36
CA ALA A 159 6.93 -25.47 4.79
C ALA A 159 7.10 -26.04 6.22
N ALA A 160 6.03 -26.17 6.99
CA ALA A 160 6.05 -26.82 8.30
C ALA A 160 6.12 -28.36 8.22
N ASP A 161 5.80 -28.95 7.05
CA ASP A 161 5.78 -30.41 6.88
C ASP A 161 7.07 -30.98 6.28
N ASP A 162 7.98 -30.12 5.78
CA ASP A 162 9.23 -30.52 5.12
C ASP A 162 10.41 -30.77 6.11
N GLU A 163 10.22 -30.61 7.43
CA GLU A 163 11.28 -30.90 8.43
C GLU A 163 11.40 -32.38 8.78
N THR A 164 10.77 -33.28 8.04
CA THR A 164 10.89 -34.73 8.24
C THR A 164 11.39 -35.45 7.00
N SER A 165 12.63 -35.13 6.56
CA SER A 165 13.37 -36.04 5.68
C SER A 165 14.87 -35.83 5.79
#